data_7e700d1ecc754ab915fd0a76d84a5975
#
_entry.id   7e700d1ecc754ab915fd0a76d84a5975
#
_cell.length_a   1.000
_cell.length_b   1.000
_cell.length_c   1.000
_cell.angle_alpha   90.00
_cell.angle_beta   90.00
_cell.angle_gamma   90.00
#
_symmetry.space_group_name_H-M   'P 1'
#
loop_
_entity.id
_entity.type
_entity.pdbx_description
1 polymer ?
#
loop_
_entity_poly.entity_id
_entity_poly.type
_entity_poly.pdbx_seq_one_letter_code
_entity_poly.pdbx_strand_id
1 'polypeptide(L)'
;QTCESWACDIACVGQGDVTFPEIVQKLAVEGKPPEGVPSSVYWTAGGVVANARRPLVAMSEILPIPYHLLDVNRSIELNQKQNRETIRTIEYHSSQGCPGKCAYCADATLFQRRWTGVEAERMVNEIAGLVETYNLDQVNFSDANFFANQKRVRAICNGFIERGLDIRWVASARPDTFHRYKPETLELIRDSGCTRVIIGAESASAPVLELITKGATAEDHLKSARACSDYGIGGTFTFITGFPRPAGEPPQETATDLLAFIEKIKQINPNIRTKIFIFAPYPGTPLYDLSLEYGLPEIKSLEEWAEFNPATMRESLWAEPWERQMIEKVNGFYYPFAYPDTGMRRKLKNGGWKKLPYVVFHSLARARVKTGFYSLPLEWLAFRKFKKETFEPIA
;
A
#
# COMPACT_ATOMS: atom_id res chain seq x y z
N GLN A 1 -9.46 1.91 -24.64
CA GLN A 1 -8.06 1.59 -24.98
C GLN A 1 -7.79 0.08 -24.90
N THR A 2 -7.96 -0.59 -23.73
CA THR A 2 -7.55 -2.00 -23.57
C THR A 2 -8.21 -2.95 -24.58
N CYS A 3 -9.51 -2.85 -24.81
CA CYS A 3 -10.17 -3.63 -25.84
C CYS A 3 -9.88 -3.11 -27.24
N GLU A 4 -9.75 -1.80 -27.44
CA GLU A 4 -9.45 -1.20 -28.75
C GLU A 4 -8.06 -1.58 -29.27
N SER A 5 -7.11 -1.87 -28.39
CA SER A 5 -5.77 -2.34 -28.75
C SER A 5 -5.67 -3.82 -29.10
N TRP A 6 -6.77 -4.57 -29.06
CA TRP A 6 -6.81 -6.04 -29.22
C TRP A 6 -6.00 -6.83 -28.17
N ALA A 7 -5.57 -6.18 -27.11
CA ALA A 7 -4.83 -6.84 -26.03
C ALA A 7 -5.71 -7.75 -25.16
N CYS A 8 -7.04 -7.52 -25.19
CA CYS A 8 -8.01 -8.42 -24.59
C CYS A 8 -9.33 -8.38 -25.37
N ASP A 9 -10.02 -9.51 -25.39
CA ASP A 9 -11.32 -9.65 -26.06
C ASP A 9 -12.44 -9.02 -25.23
N ILE A 10 -12.33 -9.13 -23.90
CA ILE A 10 -13.35 -8.67 -22.96
C ILE A 10 -12.68 -8.09 -21.71
N ALA A 11 -13.21 -6.99 -21.20
CA ALA A 11 -12.79 -6.38 -19.96
C ALA A 11 -13.96 -6.24 -18.97
N CYS A 12 -13.68 -6.42 -17.66
CA CYS A 12 -14.59 -6.05 -16.59
C CYS A 12 -14.25 -4.68 -16.06
N VAL A 13 -15.22 -3.78 -15.91
CA VAL A 13 -15.04 -2.44 -15.38
C VAL A 13 -15.54 -2.37 -13.93
N GLY A 14 -14.63 -2.21 -12.99
CA GLY A 14 -14.94 -2.17 -11.54
C GLY A 14 -14.88 -3.55 -10.89
N GLN A 15 -15.87 -3.88 -10.05
CA GLN A 15 -15.93 -5.18 -9.35
C GLN A 15 -16.15 -6.33 -10.35
N GLY A 16 -15.14 -7.23 -10.43
CA GLY A 16 -15.20 -8.40 -11.29
C GLY A 16 -15.95 -9.60 -10.69
N ASP A 17 -16.15 -9.61 -9.38
CA ASP A 17 -16.65 -10.75 -8.61
C ASP A 17 -18.00 -11.30 -9.08
N VAL A 18 -18.84 -10.44 -9.63
CA VAL A 18 -20.15 -10.83 -10.21
C VAL A 18 -20.11 -10.75 -11.74
N THR A 19 -19.47 -9.72 -12.29
CA THR A 19 -19.44 -9.49 -13.75
C THR A 19 -18.70 -10.60 -14.50
N PHE A 20 -17.55 -11.06 -13.98
CA PHE A 20 -16.77 -12.08 -14.64
C PHE A 20 -17.48 -13.45 -14.71
N PRO A 21 -18.10 -13.97 -13.62
CA PRO A 21 -18.92 -15.18 -13.69
C PRO A 21 -20.06 -15.09 -14.73
N GLU A 22 -20.76 -13.95 -14.82
CA GLU A 22 -21.82 -13.74 -15.82
C GLU A 22 -21.26 -13.73 -17.25
N ILE A 23 -20.08 -13.14 -17.48
CA ILE A 23 -19.38 -13.22 -18.77
C ILE A 23 -19.06 -14.67 -19.12
N VAL A 24 -18.49 -15.43 -18.17
CA VAL A 24 -18.17 -16.86 -18.38
C VAL A 24 -19.43 -17.66 -18.68
N GLN A 25 -20.53 -17.43 -17.96
CA GLN A 25 -21.81 -18.05 -18.22
C GLN A 25 -22.29 -17.79 -19.66
N LYS A 26 -22.24 -16.54 -20.10
CA LYS A 26 -22.63 -16.16 -21.49
C LYS A 26 -21.78 -16.85 -22.54
N LEU A 27 -20.47 -16.81 -22.37
CA LEU A 27 -19.53 -17.33 -23.37
C LEU A 27 -19.43 -18.85 -23.35
N ALA A 28 -19.18 -19.45 -22.18
CA ALA A 28 -18.84 -20.86 -22.08
C ALA A 28 -20.09 -21.77 -22.08
N VAL A 29 -21.21 -21.30 -21.53
CA VAL A 29 -22.43 -22.11 -21.41
C VAL A 29 -23.45 -21.78 -22.49
N GLU A 30 -23.67 -20.48 -22.79
CA GLU A 30 -24.67 -20.09 -23.79
C GLU A 30 -24.08 -19.93 -25.20
N GLY A 31 -22.78 -19.89 -25.36
CA GLY A 31 -22.10 -19.64 -26.63
C GLY A 31 -22.39 -18.26 -27.24
N LYS A 32 -22.71 -17.28 -26.41
CA LYS A 32 -23.09 -15.92 -26.79
C LYS A 32 -22.11 -14.87 -26.30
N PRO A 33 -22.01 -13.72 -27.00
CA PRO A 33 -21.25 -12.59 -26.48
C PRO A 33 -21.87 -12.06 -25.17
N PRO A 34 -21.13 -11.31 -24.34
CA PRO A 34 -21.60 -10.80 -23.03
C PRO A 34 -22.55 -9.60 -23.18
N GLU A 35 -23.44 -9.64 -24.18
CA GLU A 35 -24.45 -8.62 -24.37
C GLU A 35 -25.37 -8.52 -23.16
N GLY A 36 -25.58 -7.30 -22.69
CA GLY A 36 -26.41 -7.01 -21.51
C GLY A 36 -25.77 -7.36 -20.18
N VAL A 37 -24.56 -7.93 -20.13
CA VAL A 37 -23.85 -8.15 -18.86
C VAL A 37 -23.31 -6.82 -18.34
N PRO A 38 -23.81 -6.29 -17.21
CA PRO A 38 -23.38 -4.99 -16.71
C PRO A 38 -21.88 -4.95 -16.38
N SER A 39 -21.25 -3.81 -16.64
CA SER A 39 -19.81 -3.58 -16.46
C SER A 39 -18.88 -4.42 -17.34
N SER A 40 -19.37 -5.04 -18.40
CA SER A 40 -18.52 -5.67 -19.42
C SER A 40 -18.26 -4.73 -20.59
N VAL A 41 -17.06 -4.84 -21.16
CA VAL A 41 -16.63 -4.17 -22.41
C VAL A 41 -16.04 -5.24 -23.31
N TYR A 42 -16.46 -5.31 -24.57
CA TYR A 42 -16.05 -6.37 -25.48
C TYR A 42 -16.11 -5.94 -26.94
N TRP A 43 -15.43 -6.69 -27.81
CA TRP A 43 -15.44 -6.47 -29.25
C TRP A 43 -16.63 -7.11 -29.95
N THR A 44 -17.12 -6.41 -30.96
CA THR A 44 -18.07 -6.91 -31.94
C THR A 44 -17.60 -6.56 -33.36
N ALA A 45 -18.26 -7.07 -34.39
CA ALA A 45 -17.99 -6.66 -35.77
C ALA A 45 -18.21 -5.16 -36.00
N GLY A 46 -19.01 -4.50 -35.18
CA GLY A 46 -19.28 -3.06 -35.22
C GLY A 46 -18.34 -2.20 -34.34
N GLY A 47 -17.35 -2.82 -33.72
CA GLY A 47 -16.41 -2.12 -32.80
C GLY A 47 -16.61 -2.50 -31.32
N VAL A 48 -16.03 -1.70 -30.44
CA VAL A 48 -16.09 -1.91 -28.99
C VAL A 48 -17.46 -1.53 -28.43
N VAL A 49 -18.08 -2.45 -27.71
CA VAL A 49 -19.33 -2.24 -26.97
C VAL A 49 -19.04 -2.17 -25.48
N ALA A 50 -19.54 -1.13 -24.80
CA ALA A 50 -19.48 -0.98 -23.35
C ALA A 50 -20.90 -1.06 -22.79
N ASN A 51 -21.17 -2.07 -21.98
CA ASN A 51 -22.43 -2.18 -21.25
C ASN A 51 -22.52 -1.20 -20.08
N ALA A 52 -23.73 -0.89 -19.63
CA ALA A 52 -23.97 -0.03 -18.48
C ALA A 52 -23.21 -0.53 -17.24
N ARG A 53 -22.73 0.39 -16.39
CA ARG A 53 -22.04 0.00 -15.15
C ARG A 53 -23.00 -0.69 -14.18
N ARG A 54 -22.51 -1.74 -13.56
CA ARG A 54 -23.17 -2.41 -12.43
C ARG A 54 -23.15 -1.51 -11.20
N PRO A 55 -24.21 -1.45 -10.40
CA PRO A 55 -24.16 -0.94 -9.05
C PRO A 55 -23.15 -1.72 -8.21
N LEU A 56 -22.51 -1.06 -7.24
CA LEU A 56 -21.56 -1.73 -6.35
C LEU A 56 -22.25 -2.81 -5.52
N VAL A 57 -21.66 -3.99 -5.51
CA VAL A 57 -22.09 -5.14 -4.72
C VAL A 57 -21.42 -5.08 -3.34
N ALA A 58 -22.16 -5.39 -2.28
CA ALA A 58 -21.59 -5.41 -0.93
C ALA A 58 -20.68 -6.62 -0.74
N MET A 59 -19.61 -6.47 0.04
CA MET A 59 -18.66 -7.56 0.35
C MET A 59 -19.33 -8.76 1.03
N SER A 60 -20.45 -8.54 1.74
CA SER A 60 -21.25 -9.60 2.34
C SER A 60 -21.91 -10.54 1.32
N GLU A 61 -22.13 -10.04 0.09
CA GLU A 61 -22.74 -10.77 -1.01
C GLU A 61 -21.70 -11.49 -1.90
N ILE A 62 -20.42 -11.12 -1.76
CA ILE A 62 -19.33 -11.75 -2.50
C ILE A 62 -18.98 -13.09 -1.85
N LEU A 63 -18.82 -14.11 -2.69
CA LEU A 63 -18.44 -15.45 -2.25
C LEU A 63 -17.02 -15.47 -1.66
N PRO A 64 -16.72 -16.38 -0.73
CA PRO A 64 -15.36 -16.60 -0.25
C PRO A 64 -14.40 -16.92 -1.38
N ILE A 65 -13.15 -16.46 -1.25
CA ILE A 65 -12.10 -16.82 -2.21
C ILE A 65 -11.88 -18.35 -2.15
N PRO A 66 -11.96 -19.06 -3.28
CA PRO A 66 -11.80 -20.50 -3.31
C PRO A 66 -10.33 -20.91 -3.23
N TYR A 67 -9.70 -20.69 -2.07
CA TYR A 67 -8.27 -20.96 -1.84
C TYR A 67 -7.88 -22.41 -2.18
N HIS A 68 -8.81 -23.37 -2.06
CA HIS A 68 -8.58 -24.78 -2.42
C HIS A 68 -8.31 -24.99 -3.91
N LEU A 69 -8.65 -24.04 -4.79
CA LEU A 69 -8.33 -24.06 -6.22
C LEU A 69 -6.98 -23.41 -6.55
N LEU A 70 -6.31 -22.82 -5.55
CA LEU A 70 -5.04 -22.11 -5.70
C LEU A 70 -3.91 -22.92 -5.07
N ASP A 71 -2.71 -22.82 -5.64
CA ASP A 71 -1.50 -23.32 -4.98
C ASP A 71 -1.00 -22.31 -3.93
N VAL A 72 -1.70 -22.26 -2.80
CA VAL A 72 -1.43 -21.33 -1.70
C VAL A 72 -0.06 -21.58 -1.09
N ASN A 73 0.36 -22.85 -0.96
CA ASN A 73 1.68 -23.17 -0.41
C ASN A 73 2.81 -22.63 -1.27
N ARG A 74 2.70 -22.75 -2.60
CA ARG A 74 3.67 -22.16 -3.53
C ARG A 74 3.71 -20.65 -3.41
N SER A 75 2.56 -19.99 -3.26
CA SER A 75 2.50 -18.53 -3.04
C SER A 75 3.19 -18.11 -1.74
N ILE A 76 3.00 -18.88 -0.66
CA ILE A 76 3.69 -18.67 0.62
C ILE A 76 5.20 -18.85 0.45
N GLU A 77 5.65 -19.91 -0.21
CA GLU A 77 7.09 -20.17 -0.45
C GLU A 77 7.75 -19.05 -1.28
N LEU A 78 7.08 -18.60 -2.33
CA LEU A 78 7.56 -17.48 -3.16
C LEU A 78 7.68 -16.20 -2.33
N ASN A 79 6.69 -15.91 -1.50
CA ASN A 79 6.70 -14.75 -0.60
C ASN A 79 7.84 -14.85 0.42
N GLN A 80 8.02 -16.01 1.05
CA GLN A 80 9.14 -16.28 1.98
C GLN A 80 10.50 -16.08 1.28
N LYS A 81 10.67 -16.62 0.06
CA LYS A 81 11.89 -16.47 -0.72
C LYS A 81 12.16 -15.01 -1.09
N GLN A 82 11.16 -14.31 -1.57
CA GLN A 82 11.26 -12.91 -1.97
C GLN A 82 11.60 -11.99 -0.80
N ASN A 83 10.94 -12.16 0.34
CA ASN A 83 11.14 -11.36 1.53
C ASN A 83 12.26 -11.88 2.44
N ARG A 84 12.84 -13.05 2.13
CA ARG A 84 13.85 -13.73 2.95
C ARG A 84 13.39 -13.95 4.39
N GLU A 85 12.15 -14.34 4.53
CA GLU A 85 11.49 -14.59 5.80
C GLU A 85 11.07 -16.06 5.91
N THR A 86 10.90 -16.54 7.13
CA THR A 86 10.38 -17.89 7.39
C THR A 86 8.89 -17.87 7.75
N ILE A 87 8.30 -16.68 7.81
CA ILE A 87 6.92 -16.44 8.20
C ILE A 87 5.98 -16.91 7.09
N ARG A 88 5.02 -17.74 7.44
CA ARG A 88 3.96 -18.19 6.53
C ARG A 88 2.84 -17.15 6.49
N THR A 89 2.79 -16.37 5.42
CA THR A 89 1.89 -15.23 5.28
C THR A 89 1.00 -15.37 4.06
N ILE A 90 -0.26 -15.01 4.18
CA ILE A 90 -1.18 -14.79 3.07
C ILE A 90 -1.70 -13.35 3.07
N GLU A 91 -2.15 -12.91 1.89
CA GLU A 91 -2.97 -11.71 1.74
C GLU A 91 -4.45 -12.11 1.83
N TYR A 92 -5.24 -11.31 2.56
CA TYR A 92 -6.68 -11.50 2.67
C TYR A 92 -7.41 -10.17 2.48
N HIS A 93 -8.45 -10.16 1.68
CA HIS A 93 -9.24 -8.98 1.37
C HIS A 93 -10.55 -9.02 2.15
N SER A 94 -10.64 -8.27 3.23
CA SER A 94 -11.78 -8.32 4.14
C SER A 94 -12.80 -7.20 3.92
N SER A 95 -12.42 -6.14 3.18
CA SER A 95 -13.31 -5.02 2.86
C SER A 95 -12.89 -4.34 1.58
N GLN A 96 -13.83 -3.73 0.88
CA GLN A 96 -13.60 -2.97 -0.34
C GLN A 96 -13.97 -1.50 -0.16
N GLY A 97 -13.19 -0.64 -0.84
CA GLY A 97 -13.39 0.80 -0.86
C GLY A 97 -12.95 1.51 0.42
N CYS A 98 -13.14 2.81 0.41
CA CYS A 98 -12.78 3.70 1.51
C CYS A 98 -13.73 4.91 1.50
N PRO A 99 -14.22 5.40 2.67
CA PRO A 99 -15.07 6.60 2.72
C PRO A 99 -14.28 7.90 2.48
N GLY A 100 -12.96 7.81 2.38
CA GLY A 100 -12.08 8.96 2.09
C GLY A 100 -12.32 9.55 0.70
N LYS A 101 -12.02 10.86 0.57
CA LYS A 101 -12.23 11.63 -0.67
C LYS A 101 -10.91 11.94 -1.38
N CYS A 102 -9.85 11.16 -1.11
CA CYS A 102 -8.51 11.47 -1.60
C CYS A 102 -8.47 11.58 -3.13
N ALA A 103 -8.09 12.76 -3.62
CA ALA A 103 -8.16 13.10 -5.05
C ALA A 103 -7.18 12.33 -5.95
N TYR A 104 -6.18 11.68 -5.36
CA TYR A 104 -5.20 10.85 -6.08
C TYR A 104 -5.57 9.35 -6.10
N CYS A 105 -6.58 8.94 -5.34
CA CYS A 105 -6.81 7.52 -5.03
C CYS A 105 -7.83 6.89 -5.98
N ALA A 106 -7.42 5.84 -6.67
CA ALA A 106 -8.29 5.08 -7.56
C ALA A 106 -9.48 4.44 -6.83
N ASP A 107 -9.31 3.98 -5.58
CA ASP A 107 -10.39 3.38 -4.79
C ASP A 107 -11.55 4.34 -4.54
N ALA A 108 -11.24 5.64 -4.32
CA ALA A 108 -12.28 6.65 -4.15
C ALA A 108 -13.18 6.78 -5.39
N THR A 109 -12.61 6.57 -6.58
CA THR A 109 -13.32 6.59 -7.86
C THR A 109 -14.00 5.26 -8.14
N LEU A 110 -13.30 4.13 -8.00
CA LEU A 110 -13.82 2.80 -8.30
C LEU A 110 -15.01 2.43 -7.40
N PHE A 111 -14.88 2.64 -6.10
CA PHE A 111 -15.89 2.30 -5.10
C PHE A 111 -16.80 3.47 -4.72
N GLN A 112 -16.74 4.60 -5.46
CA GLN A 112 -17.62 5.76 -5.26
C GLN A 112 -17.67 6.23 -3.80
N ARG A 113 -16.53 6.16 -3.09
CA ARG A 113 -16.37 6.51 -1.66
C ARG A 113 -17.24 5.66 -0.73
N ARG A 114 -17.72 4.51 -1.19
CA ARG A 114 -18.40 3.53 -0.34
C ARG A 114 -17.37 2.58 0.23
N TRP A 115 -17.68 2.11 1.43
CA TRP A 115 -16.93 1.07 2.09
C TRP A 115 -17.89 -0.05 2.48
N THR A 116 -17.52 -1.29 2.17
CA THR A 116 -18.26 -2.49 2.61
C THR A 116 -17.26 -3.53 3.06
N GLY A 117 -17.60 -4.32 4.07
CA GLY A 117 -16.73 -5.37 4.59
C GLY A 117 -17.48 -6.68 4.77
N VAL A 118 -16.75 -7.78 4.71
CA VAL A 118 -17.23 -9.10 5.11
C VAL A 118 -17.66 -9.03 6.57
N GLU A 119 -18.75 -9.69 6.94
CA GLU A 119 -19.22 -9.78 8.31
C GLU A 119 -18.12 -10.35 9.23
N ALA A 120 -18.01 -9.79 10.45
CA ALA A 120 -16.90 -10.13 11.34
C ALA A 120 -16.84 -11.61 11.67
N GLU A 121 -17.96 -12.24 11.96
CA GLU A 121 -18.03 -13.66 12.28
C GLU A 121 -17.61 -14.53 11.08
N ARG A 122 -18.10 -14.22 9.88
CA ARG A 122 -17.70 -14.91 8.64
C ARG A 122 -16.19 -14.79 8.42
N MET A 123 -15.64 -13.58 8.54
CA MET A 123 -14.22 -13.33 8.39
C MET A 123 -13.37 -14.13 9.38
N VAL A 124 -13.77 -14.14 10.67
CA VAL A 124 -13.08 -14.89 11.72
C VAL A 124 -13.09 -16.39 11.42
N ASN A 125 -14.22 -16.92 10.94
CA ASN A 125 -14.34 -18.35 10.54
C ASN A 125 -13.43 -18.67 9.36
N GLU A 126 -13.43 -17.84 8.32
CA GLU A 126 -12.57 -18.03 7.14
C GLU A 126 -11.08 -17.98 7.51
N ILE A 127 -10.66 -16.99 8.31
CA ILE A 127 -9.26 -16.89 8.77
C ILE A 127 -8.86 -18.09 9.61
N ALA A 128 -9.71 -18.55 10.56
CA ALA A 128 -9.41 -19.73 11.36
C ALA A 128 -9.18 -20.97 10.48
N GLY A 129 -10.04 -21.21 9.49
CA GLY A 129 -9.87 -22.32 8.54
C GLY A 129 -8.60 -22.20 7.69
N LEU A 130 -8.23 -20.99 7.26
CA LEU A 130 -6.99 -20.77 6.50
C LEU A 130 -5.74 -20.98 7.38
N VAL A 131 -5.77 -20.50 8.62
CA VAL A 131 -4.68 -20.72 9.60
C VAL A 131 -4.44 -22.20 9.82
N GLU A 132 -5.49 -22.96 10.07
CA GLU A 132 -5.41 -24.41 10.27
C GLU A 132 -4.93 -25.14 9.01
N THR A 133 -5.54 -24.83 7.85
CA THR A 133 -5.25 -25.54 6.58
C THR A 133 -3.82 -25.31 6.10
N TYR A 134 -3.34 -24.06 6.21
CA TYR A 134 -2.04 -23.67 5.65
C TYR A 134 -0.96 -23.38 6.68
N ASN A 135 -1.24 -23.64 7.97
CA ASN A 135 -0.31 -23.38 9.08
C ASN A 135 0.28 -21.97 9.02
N LEU A 136 -0.60 -20.96 9.02
CA LEU A 136 -0.20 -19.57 8.84
C LEU A 136 0.32 -18.95 10.13
N ASP A 137 1.37 -18.15 10.02
CA ASP A 137 1.90 -17.30 11.11
C ASP A 137 1.33 -15.88 11.07
N GLN A 138 0.92 -15.43 9.87
CA GLN A 138 0.49 -14.04 9.65
C GLN A 138 -0.54 -13.93 8.54
N VAL A 139 -1.44 -12.96 8.71
CA VAL A 139 -2.36 -12.51 7.66
C VAL A 139 -2.14 -11.01 7.41
N ASN A 140 -1.97 -10.64 6.15
CA ASN A 140 -1.96 -9.25 5.72
C ASN A 140 -3.33 -8.88 5.16
N PHE A 141 -4.01 -7.93 5.76
CA PHE A 141 -5.27 -7.42 5.23
C PHE A 141 -4.99 -6.37 4.16
N SER A 142 -5.28 -6.72 2.90
CA SER A 142 -5.06 -5.87 1.71
C SER A 142 -6.18 -4.84 1.51
N ASP A 143 -6.91 -4.54 2.55
CA ASP A 143 -7.99 -3.57 2.56
C ASP A 143 -7.46 -2.14 2.35
N ALA A 144 -8.14 -1.33 1.56
CA ALA A 144 -7.83 0.10 1.42
C ALA A 144 -7.96 0.87 2.75
N ASN A 145 -8.91 0.45 3.60
CA ASN A 145 -9.10 0.99 4.94
C ASN A 145 -9.79 -0.04 5.85
N PHE A 146 -9.04 -0.91 6.46
CA PHE A 146 -9.53 -1.92 7.40
C PHE A 146 -10.24 -1.30 8.60
N PHE A 147 -9.73 -0.17 9.07
CA PHE A 147 -10.18 0.53 10.27
C PHE A 147 -11.35 1.50 10.02
N ALA A 148 -12.08 1.38 8.90
CA ALA A 148 -13.20 2.27 8.60
C ALA A 148 -14.38 2.10 9.56
N ASN A 149 -14.57 0.90 10.14
CA ASN A 149 -15.68 0.59 11.05
C ASN A 149 -15.16 0.00 12.37
N GLN A 150 -15.10 0.84 13.41
CA GLN A 150 -14.61 0.45 14.73
C GLN A 150 -15.38 -0.73 15.36
N LYS A 151 -16.71 -0.79 15.18
CA LYS A 151 -17.53 -1.89 15.73
C LYS A 151 -17.12 -3.22 15.10
N ARG A 152 -16.94 -3.23 13.78
CA ARG A 152 -16.45 -4.44 13.07
C ARG A 152 -15.06 -4.84 13.50
N VAL A 153 -14.12 -3.90 13.61
CA VAL A 153 -12.76 -4.17 14.08
C VAL A 153 -12.76 -4.81 15.47
N ARG A 154 -13.55 -4.28 16.39
CA ARG A 154 -13.70 -4.87 17.74
C ARG A 154 -14.23 -6.30 17.68
N ALA A 155 -15.26 -6.56 16.87
CA ALA A 155 -15.83 -7.89 16.71
C ALA A 155 -14.84 -8.89 16.14
N ILE A 156 -14.04 -8.49 15.15
CA ILE A 156 -12.97 -9.32 14.57
C ILE A 156 -11.89 -9.63 15.63
N CYS A 157 -11.39 -8.62 16.34
CA CYS A 157 -10.36 -8.79 17.36
C CYS A 157 -10.84 -9.71 18.50
N ASN A 158 -12.05 -9.52 19.00
CA ASN A 158 -12.65 -10.42 19.99
C ASN A 158 -12.72 -11.86 19.44
N GLY A 159 -13.23 -12.03 18.21
CA GLY A 159 -13.34 -13.36 17.61
C GLY A 159 -12.00 -14.06 17.44
N PHE A 160 -10.90 -13.35 17.14
CA PHE A 160 -9.56 -13.93 17.11
C PHE A 160 -9.10 -14.38 18.50
N ILE A 161 -9.33 -13.55 19.53
CA ILE A 161 -8.96 -13.87 20.92
C ILE A 161 -9.80 -15.04 21.46
N GLU A 162 -11.11 -15.00 21.30
CA GLU A 162 -12.04 -16.04 21.77
C GLU A 162 -11.78 -17.42 21.16
N ARG A 163 -11.28 -17.44 19.92
CA ARG A 163 -10.86 -18.69 19.24
C ARG A 163 -9.42 -19.11 19.55
N GLY A 164 -8.68 -18.31 20.31
CA GLY A 164 -7.27 -18.59 20.61
C GLY A 164 -6.39 -18.61 19.36
N LEU A 165 -6.69 -17.80 18.34
CA LEU A 165 -5.89 -17.73 17.11
C LEU A 165 -4.54 -17.09 17.41
N ASP A 166 -3.46 -17.87 17.41
CA ASP A 166 -2.08 -17.37 17.55
C ASP A 166 -1.55 -16.92 16.20
N ILE A 167 -2.09 -15.80 15.69
CA ILE A 167 -1.67 -15.22 14.43
C ILE A 167 -1.24 -13.77 14.58
N ARG A 168 -0.31 -13.36 13.76
CA ARG A 168 0.01 -11.94 13.54
C ARG A 168 -0.83 -11.39 12.41
N TRP A 169 -1.15 -10.11 12.48
CA TRP A 169 -1.82 -9.44 11.36
C TRP A 169 -1.36 -8.01 11.17
N VAL A 170 -1.53 -7.55 9.93
CA VAL A 170 -1.18 -6.20 9.46
C VAL A 170 -2.36 -5.65 8.67
N ALA A 171 -2.69 -4.37 8.82
CA ALA A 171 -3.76 -3.74 8.06
C ALA A 171 -3.50 -2.25 7.83
N SER A 172 -4.22 -1.66 6.85
CA SER A 172 -4.12 -0.25 6.49
C SER A 172 -5.16 0.61 7.19
N ALA A 173 -4.76 1.79 7.63
CA ALA A 173 -5.59 2.78 8.30
C ALA A 173 -5.39 4.19 7.73
N ARG A 174 -6.39 5.02 7.93
CA ARG A 174 -6.27 6.46 7.78
C ARG A 174 -5.79 7.10 9.09
N PRO A 175 -4.90 8.09 9.04
CA PRO A 175 -4.36 8.73 10.24
C PRO A 175 -5.44 9.45 11.06
N ASP A 176 -6.41 10.10 10.39
CA ASP A 176 -7.53 10.81 11.02
C ASP A 176 -8.54 9.90 11.72
N THR A 177 -8.48 8.59 11.48
CA THR A 177 -9.39 7.60 12.09
C THR A 177 -8.71 6.81 13.21
N PHE A 178 -7.49 6.32 12.97
CA PHE A 178 -6.83 5.37 13.86
C PHE A 178 -6.59 5.92 15.26
N HIS A 179 -6.06 7.13 15.39
CA HIS A 179 -5.78 7.74 16.70
C HIS A 179 -7.04 8.10 17.51
N ARG A 180 -8.22 8.09 16.87
CA ARG A 180 -9.50 8.40 17.55
C ARG A 180 -10.15 7.17 18.17
N TYR A 181 -9.57 6.00 17.97
CA TYR A 181 -10.05 4.79 18.61
C TYR A 181 -9.87 4.89 20.12
N LYS A 182 -10.84 4.37 20.86
CA LYS A 182 -10.77 4.36 22.33
C LYS A 182 -9.62 3.50 22.81
N PRO A 183 -9.00 3.82 23.97
CA PRO A 183 -7.92 3.04 24.58
C PRO A 183 -8.18 1.53 24.57
N GLU A 184 -9.35 1.11 25.02
CA GLU A 184 -9.74 -0.30 25.12
C GLU A 184 -9.80 -1.00 23.75
N THR A 185 -10.04 -0.22 22.68
CA THR A 185 -10.01 -0.76 21.32
C THR A 185 -8.58 -0.89 20.79
N LEU A 186 -7.70 0.04 21.11
CA LEU A 186 -6.29 -0.04 20.72
C LEU A 186 -5.58 -1.20 21.46
N GLU A 187 -5.89 -1.41 22.73
CA GLU A 187 -5.44 -2.59 23.49
C GLU A 187 -5.94 -3.89 22.85
N LEU A 188 -7.22 -3.97 22.54
CA LEU A 188 -7.83 -5.12 21.89
C LEU A 188 -7.20 -5.43 20.53
N ILE A 189 -6.89 -4.43 19.72
CA ILE A 189 -6.17 -4.56 18.44
C ILE A 189 -4.80 -5.19 18.68
N ARG A 190 -4.02 -4.70 19.65
CA ARG A 190 -2.73 -5.29 20.01
C ARG A 190 -2.89 -6.76 20.44
N ASP A 191 -3.80 -7.01 21.38
CA ASP A 191 -3.96 -8.31 22.02
C ASP A 191 -4.49 -9.38 21.06
N SER A 192 -5.18 -8.98 20.01
CA SER A 192 -5.61 -9.87 18.93
C SER A 192 -4.52 -10.21 17.89
N GLY A 193 -3.26 -9.78 18.13
CA GLY A 193 -2.13 -10.10 17.26
C GLY A 193 -1.79 -9.05 16.19
N CYS A 194 -2.33 -7.82 16.27
CA CYS A 194 -1.91 -6.75 15.38
C CYS A 194 -0.46 -6.36 15.62
N THR A 195 0.41 -6.71 14.68
CA THR A 195 1.83 -6.36 14.78
C THR A 195 2.15 -5.03 14.12
N ARG A 196 1.32 -4.57 13.18
CA ARG A 196 1.58 -3.33 12.45
C ARG A 196 0.33 -2.75 11.80
N VAL A 197 0.27 -1.42 11.81
CA VAL A 197 -0.70 -0.64 11.05
C VAL A 197 0.03 0.18 10.00
N ILE A 198 -0.43 0.12 8.74
CA ILE A 198 0.07 0.92 7.63
C ILE A 198 -0.79 2.19 7.56
N ILE A 199 -0.18 3.34 7.73
CA ILE A 199 -0.87 4.63 7.82
C ILE A 199 -0.47 5.50 6.64
N GLY A 200 -1.42 5.75 5.74
CA GLY A 200 -1.26 6.69 4.64
C GLY A 200 -1.25 8.13 5.15
N ALA A 201 -0.10 8.69 5.46
CA ALA A 201 0.06 10.09 5.89
C ALA A 201 0.10 11.04 4.68
N GLU A 202 0.74 10.64 3.63
CA GLU A 202 0.96 11.25 2.32
C GLU A 202 1.81 12.52 2.37
N SER A 203 1.49 13.53 3.19
CA SER A 203 2.19 14.81 3.31
C SER A 203 2.07 15.38 4.73
N ALA A 204 2.96 16.28 5.10
CA ALA A 204 2.86 17.09 6.30
C ALA A 204 2.42 18.54 6.01
N SER A 205 2.41 18.94 4.75
CA SER A 205 2.01 20.26 4.29
C SER A 205 0.48 20.40 4.27
N ALA A 206 -0.06 21.40 4.94
CA ALA A 206 -1.49 21.67 4.92
C ALA A 206 -2.02 21.95 3.50
N PRO A 207 -1.35 22.78 2.67
CA PRO A 207 -1.75 22.98 1.28
C PRO A 207 -1.77 21.69 0.45
N VAL A 208 -0.78 20.81 0.62
CA VAL A 208 -0.77 19.51 -0.08
C VAL A 208 -1.91 18.62 0.40
N LEU A 209 -2.13 18.52 1.72
CA LEU A 209 -3.23 17.73 2.28
C LEU A 209 -4.61 18.22 1.82
N GLU A 210 -4.77 19.54 1.61
CA GLU A 210 -5.95 20.14 1.02
C GLU A 210 -6.07 19.80 -0.48
N LEU A 211 -5.01 19.98 -1.27
CA LEU A 211 -4.94 19.63 -2.69
C LEU A 211 -5.39 18.19 -2.92
N ILE A 212 -4.85 17.25 -2.14
CA ILE A 212 -5.17 15.83 -2.26
C ILE A 212 -6.48 15.43 -1.55
N THR A 213 -7.17 16.38 -0.96
CA THR A 213 -8.44 16.17 -0.20
C THR A 213 -8.32 15.04 0.83
N LYS A 214 -7.18 14.99 1.55
CA LYS A 214 -6.88 13.91 2.49
C LYS A 214 -7.84 13.88 3.67
N GLY A 215 -8.29 15.04 4.15
CA GLY A 215 -9.16 15.18 5.31
C GLY A 215 -8.47 14.79 6.62
N ALA A 216 -7.15 14.83 6.65
CA ALA A 216 -6.30 14.61 7.81
C ALA A 216 -5.27 15.74 7.91
N THR A 217 -4.70 15.94 9.08
CA THR A 217 -3.68 16.95 9.37
C THR A 217 -2.35 16.33 9.76
N ALA A 218 -1.27 17.09 9.70
CA ALA A 218 0.03 16.65 10.23
C ALA A 218 -0.04 16.24 11.71
N GLU A 219 -0.91 16.89 12.50
CA GLU A 219 -1.10 16.52 13.90
C GLU A 219 -1.82 15.16 14.05
N ASP A 220 -2.74 14.81 13.16
CA ASP A 220 -3.36 13.46 13.14
C ASP A 220 -2.31 12.37 12.88
N HIS A 221 -1.28 12.67 12.05
CA HIS A 221 -0.17 11.74 11.82
C HIS A 221 0.66 11.53 13.10
N LEU A 222 0.99 12.62 13.81
CA LEU A 222 1.73 12.54 15.07
C LEU A 222 0.93 11.83 16.16
N LYS A 223 -0.38 12.10 16.26
CA LYS A 223 -1.28 11.40 17.20
C LYS A 223 -1.33 9.91 16.88
N SER A 224 -1.42 9.53 15.59
CA SER A 224 -1.40 8.13 15.18
C SER A 224 -0.05 7.46 15.46
N ALA A 225 1.06 8.19 15.32
CA ALA A 225 2.39 7.70 15.71
C ALA A 225 2.49 7.45 17.23
N ARG A 226 1.93 8.37 18.05
CA ARG A 226 1.83 8.17 19.51
C ARG A 226 0.96 6.97 19.85
N ALA A 227 -0.23 6.84 19.24
CA ALA A 227 -1.09 5.69 19.45
C ALA A 227 -0.39 4.37 19.15
N CYS A 228 0.32 4.28 18.01
CA CYS A 228 1.14 3.10 17.70
C CYS A 228 2.20 2.84 18.78
N SER A 229 2.89 3.88 19.25
CA SER A 229 3.94 3.75 20.25
C SER A 229 3.42 3.35 21.62
N ASP A 230 2.37 4.01 22.10
CA ASP A 230 1.83 3.87 23.46
C ASP A 230 1.19 2.50 23.67
N TYR A 231 0.57 1.95 22.62
CA TYR A 231 -0.06 0.62 22.66
C TYR A 231 0.83 -0.51 22.16
N GLY A 232 2.10 -0.23 21.79
CA GLY A 232 3.04 -1.26 21.33
C GLY A 232 2.70 -1.86 19.97
N ILE A 233 1.90 -1.18 19.17
CA ILE A 233 1.55 -1.57 17.79
C ILE A 233 2.61 -0.98 16.85
N GLY A 234 3.16 -1.80 15.95
CA GLY A 234 4.08 -1.30 14.93
C GLY A 234 3.39 -0.33 13.98
N GLY A 235 4.10 0.72 13.55
CA GLY A 235 3.62 1.68 12.56
C GLY A 235 4.45 1.63 11.27
N THR A 236 3.79 1.78 10.13
CA THR A 236 4.44 2.13 8.86
C THR A 236 3.72 3.33 8.29
N PHE A 237 4.40 4.46 8.16
CA PHE A 237 3.84 5.69 7.60
C PHE A 237 4.31 5.85 6.17
N THR A 238 3.37 6.00 5.25
CA THR A 238 3.65 6.24 3.84
C THR A 238 3.44 7.71 3.51
N PHE A 239 4.32 8.23 2.67
CA PHE A 239 4.32 9.59 2.18
C PHE A 239 4.43 9.62 0.67
N ILE A 240 3.91 10.67 0.06
CA ILE A 240 3.98 10.90 -1.38
C ILE A 240 4.52 12.32 -1.60
N THR A 241 5.43 12.47 -2.54
CA THR A 241 5.95 13.77 -2.99
C THR A 241 5.80 13.92 -4.49
N GLY A 242 6.04 15.12 -5.02
CA GLY A 242 5.93 15.40 -6.44
C GLY A 242 4.49 15.46 -6.94
N PHE A 243 3.60 16.05 -6.15
CA PHE A 243 2.22 16.33 -6.57
C PHE A 243 2.16 17.38 -7.68
N PRO A 244 1.11 17.35 -8.53
CA PRO A 244 0.98 18.26 -9.67
C PRO A 244 0.88 19.71 -9.23
N ARG A 245 1.56 20.59 -9.98
CA ARG A 245 1.56 22.02 -9.80
C ARG A 245 1.76 22.73 -11.16
N PRO A 246 1.34 23.99 -11.29
CA PRO A 246 1.62 24.77 -12.48
C PRO A 246 3.13 24.87 -12.78
N ALA A 247 3.48 24.97 -14.05
CA ALA A 247 4.88 25.12 -14.47
C ALA A 247 5.48 26.40 -13.88
N GLY A 248 6.68 26.29 -13.31
CA GLY A 248 7.40 27.42 -12.70
C GLY A 248 7.02 27.71 -11.25
N GLU A 249 5.96 27.10 -10.71
CA GLU A 249 5.64 27.24 -9.29
C GLU A 249 6.51 26.34 -8.41
N PRO A 250 6.91 26.81 -7.21
CA PRO A 250 7.64 25.99 -6.26
C PRO A 250 6.75 24.85 -5.69
N PRO A 251 7.31 23.73 -5.21
CA PRO A 251 6.55 22.70 -4.55
C PRO A 251 5.95 23.24 -3.24
N GLN A 252 4.70 22.87 -2.95
CA GLN A 252 4.03 23.20 -1.69
C GLN A 252 4.61 22.45 -0.46
N GLU A 253 5.39 21.43 -0.71
CA GLU A 253 6.19 20.69 0.27
C GLU A 253 7.46 20.21 -0.44
N THR A 254 8.62 20.59 0.07
CA THR A 254 9.88 20.06 -0.43
C THR A 254 10.18 18.70 0.19
N ALA A 255 11.02 17.91 -0.46
CA ALA A 255 11.50 16.67 0.13
C ALA A 255 12.23 16.90 1.48
N THR A 256 12.85 18.05 1.65
CA THR A 256 13.51 18.44 2.93
C THR A 256 12.49 18.68 4.04
N ASP A 257 11.39 19.38 3.75
CA ASP A 257 10.30 19.60 4.72
C ASP A 257 9.66 18.28 5.14
N LEU A 258 9.41 17.40 4.19
CA LEU A 258 8.88 16.07 4.44
C LEU A 258 9.82 15.24 5.33
N LEU A 259 11.13 15.25 5.05
CA LEU A 259 12.11 14.54 5.87
C LEU A 259 12.18 15.11 7.29
N ALA A 260 12.11 16.43 7.44
CA ALA A 260 12.06 17.07 8.75
C ALA A 260 10.81 16.65 9.56
N PHE A 261 9.68 16.47 8.88
CA PHE A 261 8.47 15.96 9.53
C PHE A 261 8.60 14.47 9.91
N ILE A 262 9.15 13.66 9.03
CA ILE A 262 9.41 12.24 9.33
C ILE A 262 10.30 12.09 10.58
N GLU A 263 11.29 12.96 10.76
CA GLU A 263 12.12 12.95 11.97
C GLU A 263 11.30 13.20 13.25
N LYS A 264 10.25 14.04 13.23
CA LYS A 264 9.32 14.19 14.35
C LYS A 264 8.61 12.88 14.69
N ILE A 265 8.19 12.11 13.68
CA ILE A 265 7.62 10.76 13.87
C ILE A 265 8.67 9.82 14.49
N LYS A 266 9.91 9.86 14.00
CA LYS A 266 11.02 9.05 14.53
C LYS A 266 11.39 9.41 15.97
N GLN A 267 11.22 10.66 16.37
CA GLN A 267 11.40 11.10 17.77
C GLN A 267 10.34 10.51 18.69
N ILE A 268 9.10 10.32 18.23
CA ILE A 268 8.06 9.61 18.99
C ILE A 268 8.44 8.14 19.16
N ASN A 269 8.77 7.45 18.06
CA ASN A 269 9.20 6.06 18.10
C ASN A 269 10.12 5.75 16.91
N PRO A 270 11.42 5.51 17.14
CA PRO A 270 12.38 5.21 16.09
C PRO A 270 12.10 3.87 15.35
N ASN A 271 11.24 3.01 15.91
CA ASN A 271 10.86 1.75 15.28
C ASN A 271 9.74 1.90 14.25
N ILE A 272 9.03 3.03 14.23
CA ILE A 272 8.05 3.32 13.17
C ILE A 272 8.79 3.32 11.84
N ARG A 273 8.29 2.52 10.90
CA ARG A 273 8.80 2.50 9.52
C ARG A 273 8.23 3.67 8.74
N THR A 274 8.99 4.18 7.80
CA THR A 274 8.54 5.22 6.89
C THR A 274 8.93 4.87 5.46
N LYS A 275 8.08 5.21 4.50
CA LYS A 275 8.34 5.02 3.09
C LYS A 275 7.81 6.22 2.31
N ILE A 276 8.62 6.75 1.41
CA ILE A 276 8.28 7.89 0.58
C ILE A 276 8.12 7.37 -0.86
N PHE A 277 6.99 7.70 -1.47
CA PHE A 277 6.68 7.43 -2.86
C PHE A 277 6.71 8.72 -3.67
N ILE A 278 6.83 8.59 -4.97
CA ILE A 278 6.64 9.69 -5.91
C ILE A 278 5.20 9.56 -6.44
N PHE A 279 4.53 10.69 -6.57
CA PHE A 279 3.16 10.74 -7.08
C PHE A 279 3.06 10.10 -8.46
N ALA A 280 2.09 9.22 -8.62
CA ALA A 280 1.70 8.60 -9.88
C ALA A 280 0.25 8.97 -10.19
N PRO A 281 -0.02 9.70 -11.27
CA PRO A 281 -1.37 10.04 -11.66
C PRO A 281 -2.11 8.82 -12.22
N TYR A 282 -3.20 8.42 -11.55
CA TYR A 282 -4.05 7.32 -12.01
C TYR A 282 -5.27 7.85 -12.76
N PRO A 283 -5.56 7.35 -13.99
CA PRO A 283 -6.73 7.75 -14.76
C PRO A 283 -8.05 7.65 -14.00
N GLY A 284 -8.92 8.61 -14.23
CA GLY A 284 -10.23 8.69 -13.58
C GLY A 284 -10.19 9.23 -12.15
N THR A 285 -9.04 9.73 -11.69
CA THR A 285 -8.92 10.45 -10.43
C THR A 285 -8.86 11.97 -10.67
N PRO A 286 -9.39 12.81 -9.75
CA PRO A 286 -9.32 14.27 -9.92
C PRO A 286 -7.91 14.82 -10.11
N LEU A 287 -6.90 14.21 -9.45
CA LEU A 287 -5.52 14.61 -9.64
C LEU A 287 -4.91 14.17 -10.98
N TYR A 288 -5.45 13.17 -11.63
CA TYR A 288 -5.06 12.83 -13.00
C TYR A 288 -5.50 13.93 -13.97
N ASP A 289 -6.76 14.38 -13.86
CA ASP A 289 -7.30 15.45 -14.70
C ASP A 289 -6.50 16.75 -14.50
N LEU A 290 -6.25 17.11 -13.23
CA LEU A 290 -5.38 18.24 -12.90
C LEU A 290 -3.94 18.08 -13.44
N SER A 291 -3.43 16.85 -13.45
CA SER A 291 -2.11 16.55 -14.01
C SER A 291 -2.05 16.83 -15.52
N LEU A 292 -3.11 16.48 -16.25
CA LEU A 292 -3.22 16.81 -17.67
C LEU A 292 -3.25 18.35 -17.90
N GLU A 293 -4.01 19.06 -17.07
CA GLU A 293 -4.06 20.54 -17.11
C GLU A 293 -2.68 21.17 -16.87
N TYR A 294 -1.85 20.55 -16.03
CA TYR A 294 -0.50 21.03 -15.71
C TYR A 294 0.60 20.41 -16.58
N GLY A 295 0.22 19.83 -17.73
CA GLY A 295 1.15 19.43 -18.79
C GLY A 295 1.58 17.96 -18.78
N LEU A 296 0.92 17.08 -18.02
CA LEU A 296 1.12 15.64 -18.18
C LEU A 296 0.69 15.23 -19.61
N PRO A 297 1.56 14.59 -20.40
CA PRO A 297 1.15 14.05 -21.68
C PRO A 297 0.03 13.01 -21.52
N GLU A 298 -1.00 13.11 -22.37
CA GLU A 298 -2.04 12.09 -22.40
C GLU A 298 -1.47 10.77 -22.95
N ILE A 299 -1.59 9.71 -22.18
CA ILE A 299 -1.17 8.37 -22.59
C ILE A 299 -2.24 7.77 -23.48
N LYS A 300 -1.90 7.44 -24.74
CA LYS A 300 -2.85 7.08 -25.79
C LYS A 300 -2.85 5.59 -26.15
N SER A 301 -1.82 4.84 -25.78
CA SER A 301 -1.72 3.41 -26.13
C SER A 301 -1.37 2.56 -24.89
N LEU A 302 -1.55 1.24 -25.01
CA LEU A 302 -1.15 0.30 -23.97
C LEU A 302 0.37 0.18 -23.86
N GLU A 303 1.10 0.36 -24.95
CA GLU A 303 2.56 0.38 -24.98
C GLU A 303 3.08 1.56 -24.15
N GLU A 304 2.50 2.74 -24.31
CA GLU A 304 2.82 3.91 -23.48
C GLU A 304 2.47 3.65 -22.01
N TRP A 305 1.34 2.98 -21.72
CA TRP A 305 1.00 2.56 -20.35
C TRP A 305 1.97 1.54 -19.77
N ALA A 306 2.55 0.66 -20.59
CA ALA A 306 3.54 -0.31 -20.13
C ALA A 306 4.84 0.37 -19.65
N GLU A 307 5.18 1.53 -20.22
CA GLU A 307 6.30 2.36 -19.80
C GLU A 307 5.98 3.16 -18.51
N PHE A 308 4.69 3.39 -18.28
CA PHE A 308 4.19 4.08 -17.10
C PHE A 308 4.21 3.15 -15.87
N ASN A 309 5.36 3.08 -15.23
CA ASN A 309 5.51 2.26 -14.03
C ASN A 309 5.56 3.12 -12.75
N PRO A 310 4.53 3.07 -11.89
CA PRO A 310 4.50 3.82 -10.63
C PRO A 310 5.69 3.53 -9.70
N ALA A 311 6.25 2.32 -9.77
CA ALA A 311 7.41 1.94 -8.96
C ALA A 311 8.73 2.49 -9.51
N THR A 312 8.78 2.76 -10.81
CA THR A 312 9.97 3.27 -11.51
C THR A 312 9.78 4.67 -12.05
N MET A 313 8.73 5.38 -11.69
CA MET A 313 8.43 6.74 -12.19
C MET A 313 9.63 7.68 -11.98
N ARG A 314 10.65 7.44 -12.80
CA ARG A 314 11.84 8.27 -12.88
C ARG A 314 11.53 9.65 -13.49
N GLU A 315 10.33 9.81 -14.04
CA GLU A 315 9.90 10.94 -14.86
C GLU A 315 8.63 11.63 -14.38
N SER A 316 8.36 11.63 -13.06
CA SER A 316 7.33 12.54 -12.55
C SER A 316 7.69 13.97 -12.96
N LEU A 317 6.80 14.68 -13.62
CA LEU A 317 7.02 16.07 -14.06
C LEU A 317 7.29 17.03 -12.89
N TRP A 318 6.81 16.66 -11.69
CA TRP A 318 6.81 17.54 -10.52
C TRP A 318 7.81 17.16 -9.43
N ALA A 319 8.51 16.02 -9.58
CA ALA A 319 9.63 15.66 -8.71
C ALA A 319 10.95 15.91 -9.41
N GLU A 320 11.77 16.78 -8.87
CA GLU A 320 13.08 17.09 -9.44
C GLU A 320 14.01 15.87 -9.43
N PRO A 321 14.93 15.71 -10.41
CA PRO A 321 15.80 14.55 -10.48
C PRO A 321 16.61 14.32 -9.21
N TRP A 322 17.05 15.39 -8.53
CA TRP A 322 17.79 15.30 -7.28
C TRP A 322 16.92 14.80 -6.11
N GLU A 323 15.63 15.20 -6.07
CA GLU A 323 14.66 14.74 -5.05
C GLU A 323 14.44 13.23 -5.18
N ARG A 324 14.23 12.74 -6.39
CA ARG A 324 14.04 11.30 -6.65
C ARG A 324 15.24 10.49 -6.21
N GLN A 325 16.45 10.93 -6.57
CA GLN A 325 17.68 10.29 -6.12
C GLN A 325 17.84 10.32 -4.61
N MET A 326 17.44 11.42 -3.97
CA MET A 326 17.47 11.54 -2.51
C MET A 326 16.47 10.55 -1.87
N ILE A 327 15.24 10.47 -2.35
CA ILE A 327 14.21 9.55 -1.87
C ILE A 327 14.67 8.09 -2.01
N GLU A 328 15.27 7.73 -3.16
CA GLU A 328 15.85 6.39 -3.36
C GLU A 328 16.89 6.06 -2.28
N LYS A 329 17.81 6.98 -2.01
CA LYS A 329 18.84 6.83 -0.98
C LYS A 329 18.24 6.76 0.43
N VAL A 330 17.27 7.61 0.71
CA VAL A 330 16.58 7.64 2.01
C VAL A 330 15.83 6.34 2.27
N ASN A 331 15.00 5.91 1.33
CA ASN A 331 14.24 4.66 1.45
C ASN A 331 15.12 3.41 1.44
N GLY A 332 16.14 3.37 0.57
CA GLY A 332 16.97 2.18 0.34
C GLY A 332 18.15 2.03 1.29
N PHE A 333 18.58 3.10 1.92
CA PHE A 333 19.79 3.09 2.72
C PHE A 333 19.71 3.90 4.02
N TYR A 334 19.47 5.22 3.95
CA TYR A 334 19.64 6.07 5.13
C TYR A 334 18.70 5.70 6.26
N TYR A 335 17.40 5.58 6.00
CA TYR A 335 16.44 5.24 7.05
C TYR A 335 16.55 3.79 7.54
N PRO A 336 16.69 2.78 6.67
CA PRO A 336 16.95 1.41 7.13
C PRO A 336 18.19 1.26 8.02
N PHE A 337 19.26 1.99 7.72
CA PHE A 337 20.47 1.95 8.56
C PHE A 337 20.41 2.86 9.78
N ALA A 338 19.86 4.06 9.68
CA ALA A 338 19.71 4.98 10.82
C ALA A 338 18.73 4.45 11.87
N TYR A 339 17.67 3.79 11.44
CA TYR A 339 16.60 3.22 12.26
C TYR A 339 16.44 1.72 11.98
N PRO A 340 17.43 0.89 12.38
CA PRO A 340 17.47 -0.51 12.01
C PRO A 340 16.31 -1.29 12.62
N ASP A 341 15.73 -2.17 11.82
CA ASP A 341 14.74 -3.14 12.26
C ASP A 341 15.37 -4.26 13.13
N THR A 342 14.52 -5.17 13.64
CA THR A 342 14.97 -6.27 14.51
C THR A 342 16.05 -7.14 13.85
N GLY A 343 15.92 -7.42 12.55
CA GLY A 343 16.90 -8.21 11.80
C GLY A 343 18.26 -7.52 11.70
N MET A 344 18.24 -6.24 11.35
CA MET A 344 19.46 -5.43 11.28
C MET A 344 20.10 -5.23 12.66
N ARG A 345 19.30 -5.00 13.73
CA ARG A 345 19.79 -4.91 15.10
C ARG A 345 20.50 -6.18 15.54
N ARG A 346 19.94 -7.35 15.18
CA ARG A 346 20.58 -8.66 15.46
C ARG A 346 21.92 -8.78 14.75
N LYS A 347 22.03 -8.35 13.49
CA LYS A 347 23.30 -8.31 12.74
C LYS A 347 24.31 -7.36 13.39
N LEU A 348 23.88 -6.17 13.81
CA LEU A 348 24.73 -5.19 14.52
C LEU A 348 25.24 -5.74 15.86
N LYS A 349 24.42 -6.52 16.58
CA LYS A 349 24.77 -7.05 17.90
C LYS A 349 25.64 -8.32 17.80
N ASN A 350 25.26 -9.27 16.98
CA ASN A 350 25.79 -10.65 17.02
C ASN A 350 26.67 -11.04 15.82
N GLY A 351 26.93 -10.15 14.88
CA GLY A 351 27.53 -10.47 13.59
C GLY A 351 29.05 -10.72 13.57
N GLY A 352 29.73 -10.77 14.73
CA GLY A 352 31.18 -10.91 14.80
C GLY A 352 31.89 -9.81 13.97
N TRP A 353 33.00 -10.13 13.30
CA TRP A 353 33.71 -9.18 12.44
C TRP A 353 32.91 -8.78 11.17
N LYS A 354 31.99 -9.64 10.71
CA LYS A 354 31.09 -9.34 9.56
C LYS A 354 30.12 -8.22 9.82
N LYS A 355 29.94 -7.78 11.07
CA LYS A 355 29.11 -6.62 11.43
C LYS A 355 29.78 -5.28 11.12
N LEU A 356 31.10 -5.23 10.93
CA LEU A 356 31.83 -3.97 10.80
C LEU A 356 31.29 -3.06 9.69
N PRO A 357 31.02 -3.52 8.46
CA PRO A 357 30.40 -2.67 7.44
C PRO A 357 29.02 -2.13 7.87
N TYR A 358 28.21 -2.93 8.54
CA TYR A 358 26.89 -2.52 9.02
C TYR A 358 26.97 -1.45 10.12
N VAL A 359 27.97 -1.53 11.01
CA VAL A 359 28.21 -0.51 12.05
C VAL A 359 28.63 0.80 11.43
N VAL A 360 29.55 0.78 10.45
CA VAL A 360 29.98 1.97 9.72
C VAL A 360 28.80 2.60 8.97
N PHE A 361 28.04 1.83 8.22
CA PHE A 361 26.85 2.32 7.51
C PHE A 361 25.80 2.88 8.45
N HIS A 362 25.56 2.21 9.59
CA HIS A 362 24.64 2.72 10.62
C HIS A 362 25.08 4.08 11.16
N SER A 363 26.36 4.23 11.52
CA SER A 363 26.89 5.48 12.07
C SER A 363 26.83 6.63 11.06
N LEU A 364 27.23 6.37 9.81
CA LEU A 364 27.15 7.36 8.73
C LEU A 364 25.72 7.73 8.39
N ALA A 365 24.82 6.76 8.29
CA ALA A 365 23.40 7.02 8.03
C ALA A 365 22.77 7.87 9.13
N ARG A 366 23.05 7.58 10.40
CA ARG A 366 22.58 8.40 11.53
C ARG A 366 23.10 9.82 11.48
N ALA A 367 24.39 10.01 11.15
CA ALA A 367 24.95 11.36 11.01
C ALA A 367 24.27 12.13 9.86
N ARG A 368 24.06 11.50 8.71
CA ARG A 368 23.38 12.10 7.56
C ARG A 368 21.94 12.49 7.89
N VAL A 369 21.18 11.59 8.48
CA VAL A 369 19.79 11.86 8.89
C VAL A 369 19.72 12.99 9.90
N LYS A 370 20.61 12.99 10.90
CA LYS A 370 20.65 14.05 11.93
C LYS A 370 21.00 15.43 11.36
N THR A 371 21.88 15.49 10.36
CA THR A 371 22.32 16.76 9.75
C THR A 371 21.48 17.21 8.57
N GLY A 372 20.62 16.34 8.02
CA GLY A 372 19.88 16.60 6.77
C GLY A 372 20.77 16.70 5.52
N PHE A 373 22.06 16.32 5.63
CA PHE A 373 23.02 16.46 4.54
C PHE A 373 23.15 15.17 3.72
N TYR A 374 22.47 15.12 2.57
CA TYR A 374 22.44 13.96 1.67
C TYR A 374 23.29 14.11 0.40
N SER A 375 24.03 15.21 0.26
CA SER A 375 24.97 15.43 -0.85
C SER A 375 26.24 14.59 -0.66
N LEU A 376 26.92 14.27 -1.77
CA LEU A 376 28.15 13.43 -1.81
C LEU A 376 27.96 12.08 -1.07
N PRO A 377 27.06 11.21 -1.53
CA PRO A 377 26.66 9.99 -0.82
C PRO A 377 27.64 8.83 -1.05
N LEU A 378 28.92 8.99 -0.66
CA LEU A 378 29.97 8.00 -0.90
C LEU A 378 29.67 6.65 -0.24
N GLU A 379 29.08 6.69 0.96
CA GLU A 379 28.63 5.51 1.69
C GLU A 379 27.50 4.74 0.97
N TRP A 380 26.60 5.44 0.29
CA TRP A 380 25.58 4.83 -0.56
C TRP A 380 26.20 4.12 -1.78
N LEU A 381 27.18 4.75 -2.42
CA LEU A 381 27.90 4.14 -3.53
C LEU A 381 28.66 2.90 -3.08
N ALA A 382 29.34 2.97 -1.94
CA ALA A 382 30.00 1.81 -1.33
C ALA A 382 29.00 0.70 -0.98
N PHE A 383 27.82 1.04 -0.40
CA PHE A 383 26.77 0.09 -0.10
C PHE A 383 26.21 -0.58 -1.36
N ARG A 384 25.99 0.16 -2.43
CA ARG A 384 25.53 -0.41 -3.72
C ARG A 384 26.51 -1.44 -4.28
N LYS A 385 27.82 -1.15 -4.21
CA LYS A 385 28.86 -2.09 -4.60
C LYS A 385 28.84 -3.32 -3.69
N PHE A 386 28.85 -3.12 -2.38
CA PHE A 386 28.77 -4.19 -1.40
C PHE A 386 27.52 -5.08 -1.60
N LYS A 387 26.35 -4.47 -1.90
CA LYS A 387 25.12 -5.20 -2.17
C LYS A 387 25.20 -6.05 -3.44
N LYS A 388 25.81 -5.53 -4.52
CA LYS A 388 26.02 -6.31 -5.76
C LYS A 388 26.93 -7.52 -5.55
N GLU A 389 27.96 -7.38 -4.73
CA GLU A 389 28.91 -8.46 -4.43
C GLU A 389 28.34 -9.51 -3.46
N THR A 390 27.39 -9.13 -2.60
CA THR A 390 26.81 -10.02 -1.57
C THR A 390 25.43 -10.57 -1.93
N PHE A 391 24.79 -10.05 -2.97
CA PHE A 391 23.45 -10.42 -3.39
C PHE A 391 23.44 -10.66 -4.91
N GLU A 392 23.41 -11.91 -5.31
CA GLU A 392 23.05 -12.25 -6.68
C GLU A 392 21.62 -11.75 -6.96
N PRO A 393 21.39 -11.13 -8.14
CA PRO A 393 20.03 -10.81 -8.54
C PRO A 393 19.24 -12.11 -8.65
N ILE A 394 18.11 -12.17 -7.99
CA ILE A 394 17.13 -13.23 -8.24
C ILE A 394 16.60 -12.97 -9.64
N ALA A 395 16.98 -13.83 -10.59
CA ALA A 395 16.50 -13.83 -11.96
C ALA A 395 15.00 -14.14 -12.03
#